data_f0dc5919355ed4c35470b6fc55158acc
#
_entry.id   f0dc5919355ed4c35470b6fc55158acc
#
_cell.length_a   1.000
_cell.length_b   1.000
_cell.length_c   1.000
_cell.angle_alpha   90.00
_cell.angle_beta   90.00
_cell.angle_gamma   90.00
#
_symmetry.space_group_name_H-M   'P 1'
#
loop_
_entity.id
_entity.type
_entity.pdbx_description
1 polymer ?
#
loop_
_entity_poly.entity_id
_entity_poly.type
_entity_poly.pdbx_seq_one_letter_code
_entity_poly.pdbx_strand_id
1 'polypeptide(L)'
;DYKARGTRGQYVWSRTKNHNLSVAFSHTGKRYSVHAAYYNNHIEQQENGGVVGTWAIADTTFQMPSGVPMKLSDAEAQNTYRNNAFFITQSYALPLQRVTENDFSLADLSAVYIGHSFQYSSWSKVYSDKYARYIDERAHRDEQGNFVPDTLDYYQNWYINPDQTRDSIYERVISNRFFVQAQ
;
A
#
# COMPACT_ATOMS: atom_id res chain seq x y z
N ASP A 1 13.49 9.04 -7.37
CA ASP A 1 12.69 8.34 -8.38
C ASP A 1 11.21 8.49 -8.02
N TYR A 2 10.40 8.86 -9.00
CA TYR A 2 8.95 8.92 -8.87
C TYR A 2 8.32 8.12 -10.02
N LYS A 3 7.39 7.24 -9.69
CA LYS A 3 6.67 6.43 -10.66
C LYS A 3 5.17 6.50 -10.39
N ALA A 4 4.41 6.90 -11.41
CA ALA A 4 2.96 6.83 -11.41
C ALA A 4 2.52 5.82 -12.47
N ARG A 5 1.65 4.91 -12.09
CA ARG A 5 1.07 3.91 -12.99
C ARG A 5 -0.42 3.82 -12.74
N GLY A 6 -1.18 3.63 -13.80
CA GLY A 6 -2.61 3.41 -13.73
C GLY A 6 -3.03 2.37 -14.75
N THR A 7 -4.01 1.58 -14.39
CA THR A 7 -4.70 0.67 -15.29
C THR A 7 -6.19 0.78 -15.08
N ARG A 8 -6.95 0.60 -16.16
CA ARG A 8 -8.41 0.52 -16.06
C ARG A 8 -8.89 -0.88 -15.65
N GLY A 9 -7.98 -1.86 -15.72
CA GLY A 9 -8.34 -3.25 -15.55
C GLY A 9 -9.07 -3.83 -16.77
N GLN A 10 -9.37 -5.11 -16.72
CA GLN A 10 -10.07 -5.83 -17.78
C GLN A 10 -11.59 -5.67 -17.68
N TYR A 11 -12.11 -5.66 -16.46
CA TYR A 11 -13.53 -5.51 -16.17
C TYR A 11 -13.86 -4.10 -15.72
N VAL A 12 -15.13 -3.74 -15.73
CA VAL A 12 -15.61 -2.49 -15.14
C VAL A 12 -15.28 -2.41 -13.66
N TRP A 13 -15.07 -1.22 -13.16
CA TRP A 13 -14.78 -0.95 -11.73
C TRP A 13 -13.58 -1.72 -11.19
N SER A 14 -12.54 -1.90 -12.02
CA SER A 14 -11.28 -2.56 -11.63
C SER A 14 -10.05 -1.66 -11.84
N ARG A 15 -10.26 -0.35 -11.82
CA ARG A 15 -9.19 0.62 -11.99
C ARG A 15 -8.22 0.58 -10.82
N THR A 16 -6.93 0.59 -11.15
CA THR A 16 -5.86 0.73 -10.17
C THR A 16 -5.02 1.95 -10.50
N LYS A 17 -4.67 2.72 -9.48
CA LYS A 17 -3.68 3.80 -9.54
C LYS A 17 -2.59 3.52 -8.53
N ASN A 18 -1.35 3.70 -8.92
CA ASN A 18 -0.19 3.50 -8.07
C ASN A 18 0.77 4.67 -8.21
N HIS A 19 1.13 5.27 -7.08
CA HIS A 19 2.10 6.35 -6.97
C HIS A 19 3.21 5.91 -6.03
N ASN A 20 4.43 5.84 -6.55
CA ASN A 20 5.61 5.46 -5.79
C ASN A 20 6.62 6.60 -5.84
N LEU A 21 7.05 7.06 -4.68
CA LEU A 21 8.15 8.00 -4.52
C LEU A 21 9.26 7.33 -3.73
N SER A 22 10.48 7.39 -4.24
CA SER A 22 11.67 7.00 -3.49
C SER A 22 12.74 8.06 -3.59
N VAL A 23 13.32 8.42 -2.46
CA VAL A 23 14.44 9.33 -2.35
C VAL A 23 15.50 8.66 -1.50
N ALA A 24 16.73 8.67 -1.99
CA ALA A 24 17.87 8.13 -1.26
C ALA A 24 19.01 9.12 -1.25
N PHE A 25 19.72 9.16 -0.15
CA PHE A 25 20.92 9.96 0.07
C PHE A 25 21.99 9.07 0.65
N SER A 26 23.21 9.25 0.18
CA SER A 26 24.38 8.52 0.66
C SER A 26 25.56 9.44 0.70
N HIS A 27 26.28 9.43 1.80
CA HIS A 27 27.55 10.11 1.96
C HIS A 27 28.52 9.19 2.69
N THR A 28 29.69 9.01 2.11
CA THR A 28 30.78 8.21 2.70
C THR A 28 32.03 9.08 2.76
N GLY A 29 32.40 9.49 3.96
CA GLY A 29 33.60 10.24 4.25
C GLY A 29 34.67 9.39 4.93
N LYS A 30 35.82 9.96 5.23
CA LYS A 30 36.93 9.26 5.87
C LYS A 30 36.60 8.76 7.30
N ARG A 31 35.72 9.45 8.01
CA ARG A 31 35.37 9.09 9.39
C ARG A 31 33.88 8.96 9.63
N TYR A 32 33.06 9.52 8.76
CA TYR A 32 31.62 9.52 8.92
C TYR A 32 30.95 9.06 7.65
N SER A 33 30.04 8.11 7.81
CA SER A 33 29.20 7.62 6.73
C SER A 33 27.74 7.70 7.15
N VAL A 34 26.89 8.13 6.21
CA VAL A 34 25.45 8.18 6.41
C VAL A 34 24.72 7.76 5.14
N HIS A 35 23.72 6.92 5.31
CA HIS A 35 22.81 6.51 4.25
C HIS A 35 21.39 6.73 4.75
N ALA A 36 20.59 7.42 3.97
CA ALA A 36 19.19 7.68 4.29
C ALA A 36 18.33 7.36 3.08
N ALA A 37 17.14 6.82 3.33
CA ALA A 37 16.16 6.56 2.29
C ALA A 37 14.76 6.85 2.79
N TYR A 38 13.92 7.37 1.91
CA TYR A 38 12.51 7.58 2.12
C TYR A 38 11.72 6.95 0.99
N TYR A 39 10.67 6.22 1.36
CA TYR A 39 9.74 5.57 0.44
C TYR A 39 8.32 5.99 0.78
N ASN A 40 7.56 6.32 -0.26
CA ASN A 40 6.14 6.58 -0.16
C ASN A 40 5.44 5.80 -1.27
N ASN A 41 4.55 4.89 -0.89
CA ASN A 41 3.71 4.16 -1.82
C ASN A 41 2.25 4.48 -1.52
N HIS A 42 1.51 4.85 -2.55
CA HIS A 42 0.08 5.07 -2.48
C HIS A 42 -0.60 4.31 -3.62
N ILE A 43 -1.45 3.36 -3.28
CA ILE A 43 -2.19 2.54 -4.22
C ILE A 43 -3.68 2.73 -3.95
N GLU A 44 -4.43 3.09 -4.98
CA GLU A 44 -5.88 3.12 -5.00
C GLU A 44 -6.36 2.05 -5.96
N GLN A 45 -7.23 1.17 -5.49
CA GLN A 45 -7.80 0.10 -6.27
C GLN A 45 -9.31 0.11 -6.13
N GLN A 46 -10.01 0.24 -7.25
CA GLN A 46 -11.45 0.05 -7.29
C GLN A 46 -11.76 -1.43 -7.13
N GLU A 47 -12.85 -1.72 -6.43
CA GLU A 47 -13.34 -3.05 -6.17
C GLU A 47 -14.68 -3.27 -6.88
N ASN A 48 -14.77 -4.33 -7.65
CA ASN A 48 -16.00 -4.69 -8.35
C ASN A 48 -16.70 -5.93 -7.77
N GLY A 49 -16.16 -6.48 -6.68
CA GLY A 49 -16.74 -7.64 -6.00
C GLY A 49 -16.71 -8.95 -6.80
N GLY A 50 -16.13 -8.93 -7.99
CA GLY A 50 -16.13 -10.06 -8.92
C GLY A 50 -17.40 -10.17 -9.75
N VAL A 51 -17.47 -11.18 -10.58
CA VAL A 51 -18.60 -11.44 -11.50
C VAL A 51 -19.82 -11.90 -10.72
N VAL A 52 -21.00 -11.44 -11.10
CA VAL A 52 -22.28 -11.79 -10.45
C VAL A 52 -22.51 -13.31 -10.41
N GLY A 53 -22.13 -14.02 -11.48
CA GLY A 53 -22.23 -15.48 -11.53
C GLY A 53 -21.48 -16.04 -12.75
N THR A 54 -21.17 -17.32 -12.72
CA THR A 54 -20.47 -18.02 -13.82
C THR A 54 -21.22 -17.94 -15.14
N TRP A 55 -22.54 -17.82 -15.10
CA TRP A 55 -23.40 -17.63 -16.28
C TRP A 55 -23.03 -16.34 -17.05
N ALA A 56 -22.65 -15.28 -16.34
CA ALA A 56 -22.29 -14.01 -16.96
C ALA A 56 -21.00 -14.08 -17.80
N ILE A 57 -20.12 -15.05 -17.51
CA ILE A 57 -18.91 -15.31 -18.32
C ILE A 57 -19.25 -16.22 -19.50
N ALA A 58 -20.16 -17.16 -19.30
CA ALA A 58 -20.56 -18.12 -20.34
C ALA A 58 -21.54 -17.52 -21.35
N ASP A 59 -22.17 -16.41 -21.06
CA ASP A 59 -23.14 -15.76 -21.92
C ASP A 59 -22.41 -15.02 -23.05
N THR A 60 -22.65 -15.48 -24.27
CA THR A 60 -22.08 -14.90 -25.50
C THR A 60 -22.60 -13.50 -25.82
N THR A 61 -23.63 -13.01 -25.13
CA THR A 61 -24.11 -11.64 -25.29
C THR A 61 -23.14 -10.62 -24.71
N PHE A 62 -22.30 -11.02 -23.74
CA PHE A 62 -21.24 -10.18 -23.17
C PHE A 62 -19.92 -10.37 -23.93
N GLN A 63 -19.89 -9.89 -25.17
CA GLN A 63 -18.71 -10.05 -26.04
C GLN A 63 -17.45 -9.32 -25.55
N MET A 64 -17.61 -8.33 -24.67
CA MET A 64 -16.49 -7.56 -24.11
C MET A 64 -16.44 -7.70 -22.58
N PRO A 65 -15.25 -7.83 -22.00
CA PRO A 65 -15.08 -7.87 -20.53
C PRO A 65 -15.73 -6.69 -19.80
N SER A 66 -15.80 -5.53 -20.44
CA SER A 66 -16.46 -4.35 -19.91
C SER A 66 -17.99 -4.45 -19.84
N GLY A 67 -18.59 -5.39 -20.52
CA GLY A 67 -20.03 -5.66 -20.48
C GLY A 67 -20.44 -6.71 -19.43
N VAL A 68 -19.48 -7.42 -18.84
CA VAL A 68 -19.75 -8.46 -17.85
C VAL A 68 -20.27 -7.81 -16.56
N PRO A 69 -21.46 -8.22 -16.06
CA PRO A 69 -22.00 -7.65 -14.83
C PRO A 69 -21.18 -8.04 -13.60
N MET A 70 -20.84 -7.03 -12.81
CA MET A 70 -20.09 -7.18 -11.57
C MET A 70 -21.00 -7.06 -10.36
N LYS A 71 -20.61 -7.70 -9.24
CA LYS A 71 -21.38 -7.68 -7.99
C LYS A 71 -21.47 -6.28 -7.38
N LEU A 72 -20.38 -5.51 -7.44
CA LEU A 72 -20.35 -4.12 -7.05
C LEU A 72 -20.45 -3.29 -8.33
N SER A 73 -21.60 -2.68 -8.56
CA SER A 73 -21.88 -1.95 -9.81
C SER A 73 -21.57 -0.46 -9.72
N ASP A 74 -20.98 -0.02 -8.63
CA ASP A 74 -20.61 1.37 -8.43
C ASP A 74 -19.08 1.56 -8.43
N ALA A 75 -18.65 2.77 -8.80
CA ALA A 75 -17.26 3.15 -8.85
C ALA A 75 -16.67 3.54 -7.48
N GLU A 76 -17.47 3.48 -6.41
CA GLU A 76 -17.12 4.07 -5.12
C GLU A 76 -16.50 3.06 -4.15
N ALA A 77 -16.70 1.76 -4.39
CA ALA A 77 -16.02 0.73 -3.62
C ALA A 77 -14.54 0.70 -3.97
N GLN A 78 -13.68 0.98 -2.99
CA GLN A 78 -12.25 1.05 -3.22
C GLN A 78 -11.41 0.65 -2.02
N ASN A 79 -10.25 0.08 -2.31
CA ASN A 79 -9.16 -0.09 -1.37
C ASN A 79 -8.12 1.00 -1.58
N THR A 80 -7.66 1.58 -0.49
CA THR A 80 -6.53 2.51 -0.48
C THR A 80 -5.43 1.95 0.39
N TYR A 81 -4.26 1.76 -0.19
CA TYR A 81 -3.05 1.33 0.52
C TYR A 81 -2.08 2.48 0.58
N ARG A 82 -1.53 2.74 1.76
CA ARG A 82 -0.47 3.72 1.96
C ARG A 82 0.65 3.07 2.75
N ASN A 83 1.86 3.22 2.26
CA ASN A 83 3.06 2.79 2.93
C ASN A 83 4.09 3.91 2.89
N ASN A 84 4.54 4.35 4.07
CA ASN A 84 5.61 5.31 4.22
C ASN A 84 6.73 4.66 5.02
N ALA A 85 7.93 4.73 4.53
CA ALA A 85 9.09 4.25 5.27
C ALA A 85 10.23 5.27 5.18
N PHE A 86 10.84 5.51 6.31
CA PHE A 86 12.06 6.29 6.44
C PHE A 86 13.12 5.43 7.12
N PHE A 87 14.29 5.43 6.54
CA PHE A 87 15.44 4.70 7.05
C PHE A 87 16.64 5.62 7.05
N ILE A 88 17.41 5.61 8.13
CA ILE A 88 18.71 6.23 8.19
C ILE A 88 19.68 5.29 8.93
N THR A 89 20.86 5.11 8.39
CA THR A 89 21.97 4.47 9.06
C THR A 89 23.17 5.37 9.01
N GLN A 90 23.89 5.46 10.10
CA GLN A 90 25.08 6.28 10.20
C GLN A 90 26.14 5.58 11.04
N SER A 91 27.36 5.82 10.70
CA SER A 91 28.50 5.29 11.43
C SER A 91 29.63 6.32 11.50
N TYR A 92 30.35 6.27 12.60
CA TYR A 92 31.51 7.09 12.85
C TYR A 92 32.71 6.21 13.20
N ALA A 93 33.82 6.41 12.48
CA ALA A 93 35.06 5.71 12.70
C ALA A 93 35.90 6.42 13.76
N LEU A 94 36.15 5.74 14.85
CA LEU A 94 37.10 6.16 15.88
C LEU A 94 38.49 5.62 15.49
N PRO A 95 39.46 6.46 15.13
CA PRO A 95 40.81 5.99 14.83
C PRO A 95 41.44 5.44 16.12
N LEU A 96 41.91 4.22 16.08
CA LEU A 96 42.75 3.69 17.14
C LEU A 96 44.13 4.30 17.00
N GLN A 97 44.68 4.87 18.08
CA GLN A 97 46.02 5.42 18.10
C GLN A 97 46.99 4.24 18.01
N ARG A 98 47.88 4.24 16.99
CA ARG A 98 48.95 3.26 16.87
C ARG A 98 49.87 3.40 18.09
N VAL A 99 49.93 2.40 18.94
CA VAL A 99 51.06 2.23 19.88
C VAL A 99 52.16 1.55 19.09
N THR A 100 53.12 2.34 18.65
CA THR A 100 54.34 1.85 18.05
C THR A 100 55.28 1.44 19.17
N GLU A 101 55.21 0.22 19.57
CA GLU A 101 56.29 -0.40 20.33
C GLU A 101 56.76 -1.63 19.58
N ASN A 102 57.99 -1.52 19.07
CA ASN A 102 58.80 -2.54 18.48
C ASN A 102 58.17 -3.45 17.37
N ASP A 103 58.52 -3.15 16.12
CA ASP A 103 58.63 -4.02 14.93
C ASP A 103 57.56 -5.06 14.61
N PHE A 104 56.48 -5.09 15.33
CA PHE A 104 55.28 -5.79 14.90
C PHE A 104 54.28 -4.71 14.45
N SER A 105 54.23 -4.48 13.16
CA SER A 105 53.09 -3.85 12.57
C SER A 105 51.86 -4.72 12.82
N LEU A 106 51.13 -4.50 13.86
CA LEU A 106 49.71 -4.77 13.86
C LEU A 106 49.14 -3.84 12.81
N ALA A 107 49.48 -4.16 11.56
CA ALA A 107 48.91 -3.54 10.40
C ALA A 107 47.40 -3.70 10.54
N ASP A 108 46.76 -2.56 10.62
CA ASP A 108 45.41 -2.35 10.15
C ASP A 108 44.23 -2.79 11.01
N LEU A 109 44.33 -2.84 12.32
CA LEU A 109 43.13 -2.51 13.11
C LEU A 109 42.93 -1.00 13.09
N SER A 110 42.37 -0.53 12.00
CA SER A 110 42.41 0.91 11.70
C SER A 110 41.31 1.73 12.37
N ALA A 111 40.22 1.13 12.77
CA ALA A 111 39.16 1.88 13.42
C ALA A 111 38.12 0.99 14.13
N VAL A 112 37.56 1.53 15.19
CA VAL A 112 36.27 1.06 15.74
C VAL A 112 35.18 1.94 15.20
N TYR A 113 34.19 1.32 14.57
CA TYR A 113 33.01 2.02 14.07
C TYR A 113 31.89 1.94 15.11
N ILE A 114 31.39 3.09 15.50
CA ILE A 114 30.15 3.21 16.26
C ILE A 114 29.06 3.64 15.31
N GLY A 115 27.99 2.86 15.25
CA GLY A 115 26.93 3.14 14.32
C GLY A 115 25.55 3.13 14.97
N HIS A 116 24.65 3.78 14.28
CA HIS A 116 23.25 3.91 14.63
C HIS A 116 22.39 3.72 13.38
N SER A 117 21.34 2.95 13.51
CA SER A 117 20.33 2.78 12.48
C SER A 117 18.96 3.08 13.07
N PHE A 118 18.22 3.95 12.40
CA PHE A 118 16.84 4.30 12.72
C PHE A 118 15.95 3.93 11.55
N GLN A 119 14.84 3.29 11.84
CA GLN A 119 13.82 2.98 10.87
C GLN A 119 12.45 3.38 11.42
N TYR A 120 11.69 4.06 10.61
CA TYR A 120 10.28 4.31 10.81
C TYR A 120 9.52 3.75 9.60
N SER A 121 8.49 2.97 9.84
CA SER A 121 7.55 2.56 8.80
C SER A 121 6.12 2.70 9.28
N SER A 122 5.25 3.12 8.40
CA SER A 122 3.82 3.15 8.61
C SER A 122 3.12 2.54 7.42
N TRP A 123 2.19 1.64 7.70
CA TRP A 123 1.37 1.01 6.70
C TRP A 123 -0.11 1.17 7.08
N SER A 124 -0.95 1.44 6.09
CA SER A 124 -2.39 1.48 6.27
C SER A 124 -3.11 0.93 5.06
N LYS A 125 -4.19 0.22 5.32
CA LYS A 125 -5.18 -0.20 4.35
C LYS A 125 -6.52 0.36 4.78
N VAL A 126 -7.20 1.04 3.88
CA VAL A 126 -8.55 1.55 4.07
C VAL A 126 -9.42 1.00 2.95
N TYR A 127 -10.41 0.23 3.31
CA TYR A 127 -11.52 -0.10 2.43
C TYR A 127 -12.65 0.90 2.68
N SER A 128 -13.29 1.35 1.64
CA SER A 128 -14.48 2.20 1.72
C SER A 128 -15.42 1.93 0.56
N ASP A 129 -16.70 1.89 0.87
CA ASP A 129 -17.78 1.85 -0.10
C ASP A 129 -18.83 2.87 0.33
N LYS A 130 -19.11 3.84 -0.52
CA LYS A 130 -20.09 4.88 -0.20
C LYS A 130 -21.52 4.46 -0.48
N TYR A 131 -21.70 3.49 -1.37
CA TYR A 131 -22.99 3.06 -1.86
C TYR A 131 -23.25 1.60 -1.50
N ALA A 132 -23.12 1.26 -0.23
CA ALA A 132 -23.44 -0.08 0.24
C ALA A 132 -24.91 -0.45 0.10
N ARG A 133 -25.79 0.52 -0.08
CA ARG A 133 -27.19 0.34 -0.44
C ARG A 133 -27.46 0.95 -1.81
N TYR A 134 -27.85 0.11 -2.72
CA TYR A 134 -28.33 0.53 -4.03
C TYR A 134 -29.86 0.51 -4.04
N ILE A 135 -30.48 1.63 -4.34
CA ILE A 135 -31.92 1.75 -4.58
C ILE A 135 -32.12 1.67 -6.09
N ASP A 136 -32.63 0.56 -6.58
CA ASP A 136 -33.05 0.48 -7.98
C ASP A 136 -34.47 1.03 -8.11
N GLU A 137 -34.58 2.27 -8.52
CA GLU A 137 -35.88 2.92 -8.75
C GLU A 137 -36.71 2.29 -9.87
N ARG A 138 -36.15 1.31 -10.60
CA ARG A 138 -36.79 0.65 -11.75
C ARG A 138 -37.22 -0.79 -11.47
N ALA A 139 -37.04 -1.27 -10.24
CA ALA A 139 -37.01 -2.70 -10.02
C ALA A 139 -38.33 -3.41 -10.29
N HIS A 140 -39.47 -2.89 -9.90
CA HIS A 140 -40.75 -3.46 -10.28
C HIS A 140 -41.89 -2.43 -10.24
N ARG A 141 -43.02 -2.80 -10.86
CA ARG A 141 -44.27 -2.03 -10.74
C ARG A 141 -45.18 -2.77 -9.79
N ASP A 142 -45.87 -1.98 -8.93
CA ASP A 142 -46.92 -2.51 -8.09
C ASP A 142 -48.16 -2.91 -8.91
N GLU A 143 -49.13 -3.49 -8.26
CA GLU A 143 -50.40 -3.86 -8.91
C GLU A 143 -51.16 -2.69 -9.48
N GLN A 144 -50.85 -1.47 -9.01
CA GLN A 144 -51.41 -0.20 -9.46
C GLN A 144 -50.60 0.41 -10.61
N GLY A 145 -49.48 -0.22 -11.00
CA GLY A 145 -48.59 0.23 -12.09
C GLY A 145 -47.59 1.31 -11.71
N ASN A 146 -47.47 1.66 -10.44
CA ASN A 146 -46.48 2.60 -9.93
C ASN A 146 -45.13 1.93 -9.81
N PHE A 147 -44.05 2.68 -10.01
CA PHE A 147 -42.71 2.18 -9.72
C PHE A 147 -42.50 2.07 -8.22
N VAL A 148 -42.22 0.86 -7.75
CA VAL A 148 -41.79 0.59 -6.38
C VAL A 148 -40.29 0.42 -6.37
N PRO A 149 -39.55 1.31 -5.69
CA PRO A 149 -38.12 1.17 -5.55
C PRO A 149 -37.80 -0.13 -4.77
N ASP A 150 -37.02 -1.00 -5.38
CA ASP A 150 -36.47 -2.17 -4.69
C ASP A 150 -35.17 -1.74 -3.99
N THR A 151 -35.18 -1.80 -2.69
CA THR A 151 -33.92 -1.70 -1.93
C THR A 151 -33.23 -3.04 -2.05
N LEU A 152 -32.47 -3.20 -3.11
CA LEU A 152 -31.61 -4.35 -3.26
C LEU A 152 -30.44 -4.21 -2.30
N ASP A 153 -30.57 -4.88 -1.19
CA ASP A 153 -29.51 -5.01 -0.22
C ASP A 153 -28.47 -6.00 -0.78
N TYR A 154 -27.76 -5.57 -1.83
CA TYR A 154 -26.72 -6.37 -2.50
C TYR A 154 -25.63 -6.84 -1.55
N TYR A 155 -25.54 -6.23 -0.38
CA TYR A 155 -24.44 -6.36 0.55
C TYR A 155 -24.79 -6.96 1.89
N GLN A 156 -26.03 -7.42 2.11
CA GLN A 156 -26.43 -8.07 3.36
C GLN A 156 -25.48 -9.18 3.83
N ASN A 157 -24.84 -9.85 2.88
CA ASN A 157 -23.90 -10.93 3.17
C ASN A 157 -22.44 -10.49 3.23
N TRP A 158 -22.12 -9.22 2.97
CA TRP A 158 -20.76 -8.70 2.85
C TRP A 158 -20.38 -7.75 3.97
N TYR A 159 -21.36 -6.98 4.45
CA TYR A 159 -21.16 -6.00 5.50
C TYR A 159 -22.01 -6.33 6.71
N ILE A 160 -21.38 -6.28 7.88
CA ILE A 160 -22.10 -6.40 9.16
C ILE A 160 -23.05 -5.20 9.33
N ASN A 161 -22.64 -4.03 8.86
CA ASN A 161 -23.45 -2.83 8.84
C ASN A 161 -23.29 -2.11 7.50
N PRO A 162 -24.28 -2.19 6.60
CA PRO A 162 -24.21 -1.56 5.29
C PRO A 162 -24.22 -0.03 5.33
N ASP A 163 -24.58 0.59 6.46
CA ASP A 163 -24.54 2.04 6.63
C ASP A 163 -23.13 2.56 7.01
N GLN A 164 -22.23 1.66 7.39
CA GLN A 164 -20.87 1.97 7.81
C GLN A 164 -19.85 1.08 7.09
N THR A 165 -19.72 1.30 5.80
CA THR A 165 -18.85 0.51 4.93
C THR A 165 -17.45 1.10 4.80
N ARG A 166 -16.82 1.34 5.94
CA ARG A 166 -15.42 1.74 5.98
C ARG A 166 -14.69 0.92 7.01
N ASP A 167 -13.68 0.19 6.56
CA ASP A 167 -12.77 -0.55 7.41
C ASP A 167 -11.34 -0.04 7.22
N SER A 168 -10.58 0.01 8.32
CA SER A 168 -9.20 0.50 8.28
C SER A 168 -8.29 -0.31 9.20
N ILE A 169 -7.17 -0.73 8.63
CA ILE A 169 -6.08 -1.37 9.34
C ILE A 169 -4.85 -0.48 9.20
N TYR A 170 -4.11 -0.28 10.27
CA TYR A 170 -2.86 0.46 10.23
C TYR A 170 -1.83 -0.16 11.17
N GLU A 171 -0.59 -0.05 10.78
CA GLU A 171 0.57 -0.47 11.56
C GLU A 171 1.63 0.62 11.52
N ARG A 172 2.33 0.80 12.64
CA ARG A 172 3.50 1.68 12.73
C ARG A 172 4.62 0.93 13.44
N VAL A 173 5.79 0.97 12.85
CA VAL A 173 6.98 0.36 13.42
C VAL A 173 8.07 1.41 13.55
N ILE A 174 8.66 1.48 14.72
CA ILE A 174 9.85 2.29 15.00
C ILE A 174 10.93 1.35 15.50
N SER A 175 12.08 1.38 14.85
CA SER A 175 13.23 0.57 15.23
C SER A 175 14.46 1.44 15.39
N ASN A 176 15.14 1.26 16.51
CA ASN A 176 16.46 1.85 16.79
C ASN A 176 17.45 0.72 17.02
N ARG A 177 18.60 0.79 16.38
CA ARG A 177 19.68 -0.16 16.54
C ARG A 177 20.99 0.58 16.66
N PHE A 178 21.73 0.28 17.72
CA PHE A 178 23.11 0.73 17.89
C PHE A 178 24.03 -0.47 17.64
N PHE A 179 25.15 -0.24 17.00
CA PHE A 179 26.12 -1.27 16.71
C PHE A 179 27.55 -0.76 16.85
N VAL A 180 28.45 -1.66 17.17
CA VAL A 180 29.88 -1.42 17.20
C VAL A 180 30.53 -2.47 16.33
N GLN A 181 31.40 -2.06 15.45
CA GLN A 181 32.13 -2.93 14.55
C GLN A 181 33.62 -2.57 14.62
N ALA A 182 34.47 -3.54 14.86
CA ALA A 182 35.92 -3.43 14.74
C ALA A 182 36.37 -3.91 13.36
N GLN A 183 37.27 -3.18 12.74
CA GLN A 183 37.82 -3.52 11.42
C GLN A 183 39.35 -3.31 11.42
#